data_a1d5738d673c07c6237c31ce58d6b31f
#
_entry.id   a1d5738d673c07c6237c31ce58d6b31f
#
_cell.length_a   1.000
_cell.length_b   1.000
_cell.length_c   1.000
_cell.angle_alpha   90.00
_cell.angle_beta   90.00
_cell.angle_gamma   90.00
#
_symmetry.space_group_name_H-M   'P 1'
#
loop_
_entity.id
_entity.type
_entity.pdbx_description
1 polymer ?
#
loop_
_entity_poly.entity_id
_entity_poly.type
_entity_poly.pdbx_seq_one_letter_code
_entity_poly.pdbx_strand_id
1 'polypeptide(L)'
;DLRVMRRVRYSGGMNIHWIGVVAALWWSAVMMTGCASHIVVPEAFEAQLDKDVTFAQILAAPESFVGKRIVVGGEVLKAKLTDAGMLIEVLQFPLNADYEPTVVRTESQGRFLALTQELLDPATVREGTAVTLVGEVTGARMDRLDEVEYRYPTFGVKHLYVWPPGYGAEPRSGFSIGVFGGMGVGSGGRIGGGFGRGY
;
A
#
# COMPACT_ATOMS: atom_id res chain seq x y z
N ASP A 1 25.73 50.75 -61.18
CA ASP A 1 24.51 50.55 -60.34
C ASP A 1 24.89 50.00 -58.98
N LEU A 2 24.97 50.91 -58.01
CA LEU A 2 25.29 50.59 -56.64
C LEU A 2 24.02 50.11 -55.94
N ARG A 3 23.93 48.82 -55.61
CA ARG A 3 22.87 48.29 -54.76
C ARG A 3 23.12 48.64 -53.30
N VAL A 4 22.29 49.52 -52.80
CA VAL A 4 22.23 49.90 -51.40
C VAL A 4 21.74 48.73 -50.56
N MET A 5 22.65 48.03 -49.84
CA MET A 5 22.27 47.04 -48.81
C MET A 5 21.73 47.79 -47.60
N ARG A 6 20.42 47.80 -47.44
CA ARG A 6 19.71 48.28 -46.24
C ARG A 6 19.94 47.27 -45.09
N ARG A 7 20.85 47.59 -44.19
CA ARG A 7 20.99 46.83 -42.92
C ARG A 7 19.76 47.07 -42.06
N VAL A 8 18.92 46.08 -41.92
CA VAL A 8 17.88 46.09 -40.90
C VAL A 8 18.56 45.85 -39.55
N ARG A 9 18.63 46.90 -38.76
CA ARG A 9 19.16 46.87 -37.39
C ARG A 9 18.01 46.40 -36.49
N TYR A 10 18.02 45.12 -36.08
CA TYR A 10 17.14 44.62 -35.05
C TYR A 10 17.58 45.18 -33.70
N SER A 11 16.95 46.29 -33.28
CA SER A 11 17.06 46.84 -31.94
C SER A 11 15.94 46.25 -31.09
N GLY A 12 16.03 44.96 -30.79
CA GLY A 12 15.16 44.30 -29.83
C GLY A 12 15.83 44.24 -28.47
N GLY A 13 15.83 45.39 -27.75
CA GLY A 13 16.16 45.39 -26.32
C GLY A 13 15.06 44.60 -25.59
N MET A 14 15.31 43.34 -25.32
CA MET A 14 14.43 42.51 -24.51
C MET A 14 14.49 43.02 -23.07
N ASN A 15 13.41 43.67 -22.62
CA ASN A 15 13.33 44.27 -21.30
C ASN A 15 13.51 43.19 -20.24
N ILE A 16 14.53 43.34 -19.38
CA ILE A 16 14.88 42.42 -18.27
C ILE A 16 13.67 42.11 -17.39
N HIS A 17 12.70 43.02 -17.29
CA HIS A 17 11.45 42.82 -16.55
C HIS A 17 10.57 41.71 -17.15
N TRP A 18 10.55 41.53 -18.47
CA TRP A 18 9.79 40.44 -19.12
C TRP A 18 10.42 39.08 -18.89
N ILE A 19 11.75 39.00 -18.82
CA ILE A 19 12.45 37.76 -18.51
C ILE A 19 12.15 37.30 -17.07
N GLY A 20 12.10 38.25 -16.13
CA GLY A 20 11.73 37.96 -14.73
C GLY A 20 10.29 37.44 -14.58
N VAL A 21 9.33 38.05 -15.30
CA VAL A 21 7.92 37.61 -15.27
C VAL A 21 7.73 36.22 -15.89
N VAL A 22 8.38 35.95 -17.02
CA VAL A 22 8.31 34.62 -17.66
C VAL A 22 8.98 33.55 -16.80
N ALA A 23 10.12 33.85 -16.18
CA ALA A 23 10.80 32.91 -15.26
C ALA A 23 9.96 32.63 -14.00
N ALA A 24 9.28 33.64 -13.44
CA ALA A 24 8.39 33.47 -12.29
C ALA A 24 7.15 32.62 -12.64
N LEU A 25 6.57 32.83 -13.83
CA LEU A 25 5.46 32.00 -14.33
C LEU A 25 5.87 30.55 -14.58
N TRP A 26 7.06 30.29 -15.09
CA TRP A 26 7.60 28.93 -15.27
C TRP A 26 7.86 28.24 -13.93
N TRP A 27 8.35 28.97 -12.94
CA TRP A 27 8.61 28.40 -11.61
C TRP A 27 7.31 28.09 -10.86
N SER A 28 6.26 28.91 -11.01
CA SER A 28 4.95 28.60 -10.40
C SER A 28 4.26 27.40 -11.04
N ALA A 29 4.49 27.12 -12.32
CA ALA A 29 3.93 25.95 -13.02
C ALA A 29 4.57 24.62 -12.57
N VAL A 30 5.85 24.63 -12.16
CA VAL A 30 6.57 23.43 -11.70
C VAL A 30 6.14 23.00 -10.29
N MET A 31 5.60 23.92 -9.47
CA MET A 31 5.13 23.60 -8.11
C MET A 31 3.73 22.94 -8.06
N MET A 32 3.06 22.77 -9.19
CA MET A 32 1.78 22.06 -9.30
C MET A 32 1.94 20.57 -9.63
N THR A 33 3.09 19.95 -9.34
CA THR A 33 3.17 18.49 -9.34
C THR A 33 2.35 17.96 -8.16
N GLY A 34 1.06 17.75 -8.44
CA GLY A 34 0.11 17.23 -7.46
C GLY A 34 0.56 15.88 -6.92
N CYS A 35 0.36 15.69 -5.63
CA CYS A 35 0.43 14.39 -5.00
C CYS A 35 -0.44 13.42 -5.81
N ALA A 36 0.15 12.40 -6.41
CA ALA A 36 -0.58 11.29 -6.97
C ALA A 36 -1.23 10.56 -5.78
N SER A 37 -2.51 10.85 -5.50
CA SER A 37 -3.27 10.10 -4.51
C SER A 37 -3.40 8.67 -5.00
N HIS A 38 -2.95 7.73 -4.20
CA HIS A 38 -3.12 6.30 -4.45
C HIS A 38 -4.61 5.96 -4.32
N ILE A 39 -5.26 5.69 -5.44
CA ILE A 39 -6.67 5.29 -5.44
C ILE A 39 -6.70 3.79 -5.13
N VAL A 40 -6.98 3.45 -3.86
CA VAL A 40 -7.09 2.06 -3.40
C VAL A 40 -8.39 1.42 -3.89
N VAL A 41 -9.49 2.15 -3.81
CA VAL A 41 -10.81 1.74 -4.31
C VAL A 41 -11.25 2.72 -5.39
N PRO A 42 -11.38 2.30 -6.66
CA PRO A 42 -11.87 3.16 -7.73
C PRO A 42 -13.32 3.63 -7.47
N GLU A 43 -13.64 4.87 -7.84
CA GLU A 43 -14.97 5.48 -7.67
C GLU A 43 -16.11 4.62 -8.23
N ALA A 44 -15.85 3.90 -9.33
CA ALA A 44 -16.84 3.00 -9.95
C ALA A 44 -17.31 1.90 -9.00
N PHE A 45 -16.49 1.50 -8.04
CA PHE A 45 -16.85 0.51 -7.02
C PHE A 45 -17.45 1.18 -5.78
N GLU A 46 -17.02 2.39 -5.40
CA GLU A 46 -17.53 3.08 -4.21
C GLU A 46 -19.05 3.28 -4.22
N ALA A 47 -19.61 3.59 -5.40
CA ALA A 47 -21.05 3.76 -5.58
C ALA A 47 -21.85 2.46 -5.39
N GLN A 48 -21.17 1.30 -5.41
CA GLN A 48 -21.76 -0.02 -5.32
C GLN A 48 -21.56 -0.69 -3.94
N LEU A 49 -20.93 0.02 -3.01
CA LEU A 49 -20.63 -0.52 -1.68
C LEU A 49 -21.84 -0.43 -0.76
N ASP A 50 -22.06 -1.52 -0.03
CA ASP A 50 -23.02 -1.58 1.09
C ASP A 50 -22.32 -1.06 2.36
N LYS A 51 -22.30 0.27 2.55
CA LYS A 51 -21.52 0.95 3.62
C LYS A 51 -22.00 0.64 5.03
N ASP A 52 -23.23 0.18 5.18
CA ASP A 52 -23.84 -0.17 6.48
C ASP A 52 -23.51 -1.60 6.92
N VAL A 53 -22.84 -2.38 6.06
CA VAL A 53 -22.46 -3.77 6.34
C VAL A 53 -21.02 -3.84 6.80
N THR A 54 -20.78 -4.45 7.96
CA THR A 54 -19.46 -4.61 8.55
C THR A 54 -18.95 -6.04 8.41
N PHE A 55 -17.62 -6.21 8.45
CA PHE A 55 -17.02 -7.55 8.43
C PHE A 55 -17.48 -8.41 9.62
N ALA A 56 -17.63 -7.82 10.81
CA ALA A 56 -18.11 -8.53 12.00
C ALA A 56 -19.53 -9.12 11.81
N GLN A 57 -20.42 -8.40 11.15
CA GLN A 57 -21.76 -8.90 10.82
C GLN A 57 -21.71 -10.06 9.84
N ILE A 58 -20.87 -9.95 8.80
CA ILE A 58 -20.66 -11.02 7.81
C ILE A 58 -20.04 -12.25 8.49
N LEU A 59 -19.05 -12.08 9.36
CA LEU A 59 -18.42 -13.18 10.09
C LEU A 59 -19.44 -13.95 10.94
N ALA A 60 -20.38 -13.25 11.56
CA ALA A 60 -21.43 -13.85 12.40
C ALA A 60 -22.48 -14.62 11.57
N ALA A 61 -22.87 -14.09 10.40
CA ALA A 61 -23.94 -14.68 9.57
C ALA A 61 -23.69 -14.47 8.07
N PRO A 62 -22.65 -15.12 7.47
CA PRO A 62 -22.23 -14.86 6.09
C PRO A 62 -23.36 -15.02 5.05
N GLU A 63 -24.24 -15.99 5.24
CA GLU A 63 -25.31 -16.30 4.29
C GLU A 63 -26.38 -15.19 4.22
N SER A 64 -26.53 -14.42 5.30
CA SER A 64 -27.49 -13.30 5.36
C SER A 64 -27.03 -12.09 4.52
N PHE A 65 -25.76 -12.08 4.12
CA PHE A 65 -25.15 -10.97 3.39
C PHE A 65 -24.70 -11.34 1.97
N VAL A 66 -25.10 -12.51 1.47
CA VAL A 66 -24.78 -12.93 0.09
C VAL A 66 -25.22 -11.88 -0.92
N GLY A 67 -24.33 -11.52 -1.85
CA GLY A 67 -24.52 -10.47 -2.83
C GLY A 67 -24.17 -9.05 -2.36
N LYS A 68 -23.96 -8.83 -1.05
CA LYS A 68 -23.49 -7.56 -0.52
C LYS A 68 -22.04 -7.30 -0.88
N ARG A 69 -21.71 -6.04 -1.19
CA ARG A 69 -20.36 -5.61 -1.57
C ARG A 69 -19.78 -4.70 -0.51
N ILE A 70 -18.64 -5.09 0.02
CA ILE A 70 -17.91 -4.29 1.01
C ILE A 70 -16.44 -4.20 0.65
N VAL A 71 -15.75 -3.24 1.27
CA VAL A 71 -14.28 -3.20 1.25
C VAL A 71 -13.78 -3.94 2.48
N VAL A 72 -12.88 -4.89 2.26
CA VAL A 72 -12.17 -5.61 3.32
C VAL A 72 -10.68 -5.64 2.99
N GLY A 73 -9.86 -5.71 4.02
CA GLY A 73 -8.41 -5.82 3.83
C GLY A 73 -7.75 -6.59 4.95
N GLY A 74 -6.46 -6.79 4.81
CA GLY A 74 -5.68 -7.52 5.79
C GLY A 74 -4.38 -8.05 5.22
N GLU A 75 -3.85 -9.06 5.88
CA GLU A 75 -2.61 -9.74 5.51
C GLU A 75 -2.92 -11.09 4.86
N VAL A 76 -2.31 -11.35 3.71
CA VAL A 76 -2.38 -12.65 3.05
C VAL A 76 -1.67 -13.70 3.90
N LEU A 77 -2.38 -14.74 4.29
CA LEU A 77 -1.82 -15.89 4.98
C LEU A 77 -1.43 -16.99 4.00
N LYS A 78 -2.23 -17.13 2.93
CA LYS A 78 -2.01 -18.14 1.92
C LYS A 78 -2.67 -17.76 0.60
N ALA A 79 -1.99 -17.98 -0.50
CA ALA A 79 -2.57 -17.90 -1.84
C ALA A 79 -2.38 -19.21 -2.58
N LYS A 80 -3.44 -19.72 -3.22
CA LYS A 80 -3.43 -20.97 -3.95
C LYS A 80 -4.16 -20.82 -5.27
N LEU A 81 -3.50 -21.20 -6.37
CA LEU A 81 -4.16 -21.30 -7.67
C LEU A 81 -5.03 -22.57 -7.69
N THR A 82 -6.26 -22.42 -8.15
CA THR A 82 -7.26 -23.48 -8.30
C THR A 82 -7.88 -23.40 -9.68
N ASP A 83 -8.65 -24.42 -10.08
CA ASP A 83 -9.38 -24.43 -11.36
C ASP A 83 -10.42 -23.28 -11.46
N ALA A 84 -10.91 -22.78 -10.32
CA ALA A 84 -11.88 -21.68 -10.25
C ALA A 84 -11.21 -20.28 -10.21
N GLY A 85 -9.88 -20.22 -10.17
CA GLY A 85 -9.11 -18.98 -10.01
C GLY A 85 -8.17 -19.04 -8.82
N MET A 86 -7.67 -17.88 -8.41
CA MET A 86 -6.81 -17.78 -7.22
C MET A 86 -7.65 -17.64 -5.96
N LEU A 87 -7.47 -18.58 -5.04
CA LEU A 87 -8.05 -18.55 -3.69
C LEU A 87 -7.02 -17.97 -2.72
N ILE A 88 -7.41 -16.90 -2.04
CA ILE A 88 -6.55 -16.15 -1.10
C ILE A 88 -7.18 -16.25 0.30
N GLU A 89 -6.43 -16.75 1.26
CA GLU A 89 -6.78 -16.69 2.68
C GLU A 89 -6.16 -15.43 3.28
N VAL A 90 -6.99 -14.60 3.90
CA VAL A 90 -6.60 -13.30 4.45
C VAL A 90 -6.96 -13.23 5.92
N LEU A 91 -6.00 -12.78 6.75
CA LEU A 91 -6.24 -12.34 8.11
C LEU A 91 -6.77 -10.91 8.03
N GLN A 92 -8.04 -10.72 8.39
CA GLN A 92 -8.71 -9.42 8.28
C GLN A 92 -8.12 -8.41 9.26
N PHE A 93 -7.88 -7.19 8.76
CA PHE A 93 -7.55 -6.03 9.58
C PHE A 93 -8.54 -4.89 9.39
N PRO A 94 -8.78 -4.07 10.42
CA PRO A 94 -9.53 -2.83 10.25
C PRO A 94 -8.90 -1.95 9.17
N LEU A 95 -9.73 -1.23 8.43
CA LEU A 95 -9.31 -0.26 7.42
C LEU A 95 -9.49 1.15 7.96
N ASN A 96 -8.56 2.04 7.63
CA ASN A 96 -8.70 3.47 7.87
C ASN A 96 -9.61 4.13 6.80
N ALA A 97 -9.76 5.45 6.84
CA ALA A 97 -10.58 6.21 5.90
C ALA A 97 -10.09 6.12 4.44
N ASP A 98 -8.82 5.83 4.22
CA ASP A 98 -8.19 5.69 2.91
C ASP A 98 -8.15 4.22 2.44
N TYR A 99 -8.89 3.34 3.12
CA TYR A 99 -8.93 1.89 2.88
C TYR A 99 -7.61 1.16 3.12
N GLU A 100 -6.70 1.74 3.90
CA GLU A 100 -5.43 1.11 4.26
C GLU A 100 -5.64 0.17 5.45
N PRO A 101 -5.14 -1.09 5.40
CA PRO A 101 -5.26 -2.01 6.52
C PRO A 101 -4.31 -1.61 7.66
N THR A 102 -4.84 -1.58 8.88
CA THR A 102 -4.02 -1.46 10.07
C THR A 102 -3.37 -2.82 10.33
N VAL A 103 -2.04 -2.90 10.22
CA VAL A 103 -1.33 -4.20 10.32
C VAL A 103 -1.11 -4.67 11.76
N VAL A 104 -2.02 -4.35 12.66
CA VAL A 104 -1.99 -4.78 14.06
C VAL A 104 -2.76 -6.10 14.19
N ARG A 105 -2.05 -7.23 14.26
CA ARG A 105 -2.67 -8.57 14.28
C ARG A 105 -3.65 -8.80 15.44
N THR A 106 -3.48 -8.10 16.55
CA THR A 106 -4.39 -8.18 17.71
C THR A 106 -5.75 -7.52 17.47
N GLU A 107 -5.88 -6.69 16.42
CA GLU A 107 -7.12 -6.04 16.02
C GLU A 107 -7.90 -6.83 14.97
N SER A 108 -7.36 -7.98 14.55
CA SER A 108 -8.03 -8.86 13.61
C SER A 108 -9.35 -9.37 14.17
N GLN A 109 -10.40 -9.31 13.34
CA GLN A 109 -11.70 -9.89 13.67
C GLN A 109 -11.84 -11.34 13.19
N GLY A 110 -10.85 -11.88 12.50
CA GLY A 110 -10.85 -13.25 12.00
C GLY A 110 -10.27 -13.37 10.60
N ARG A 111 -10.60 -14.47 9.94
CA ARG A 111 -10.10 -14.77 8.60
C ARG A 111 -11.22 -14.87 7.60
N PHE A 112 -10.90 -14.65 6.33
CA PHE A 112 -11.83 -14.84 5.23
C PHE A 112 -11.11 -15.44 4.01
N LEU A 113 -11.88 -15.99 3.09
CA LEU A 113 -11.41 -16.46 1.80
C LEU A 113 -11.88 -15.52 0.69
N ALA A 114 -10.97 -15.12 -0.17
CA ALA A 114 -11.25 -14.33 -1.35
C ALA A 114 -10.90 -15.13 -2.61
N LEU A 115 -11.84 -15.23 -3.54
CA LEU A 115 -11.66 -15.90 -4.82
C LEU A 115 -11.63 -14.84 -5.93
N THR A 116 -10.53 -14.79 -6.68
CA THR A 116 -10.42 -13.97 -7.88
C THR A 116 -10.24 -14.84 -9.11
N GLN A 117 -10.93 -14.49 -10.20
CA GLN A 117 -10.73 -15.10 -11.51
C GLN A 117 -9.59 -14.45 -12.28
N GLU A 118 -9.09 -13.32 -11.81
CA GLU A 118 -7.92 -12.67 -12.38
C GLU A 118 -6.68 -13.54 -12.11
N LEU A 119 -5.94 -13.83 -13.16
CA LEU A 119 -4.68 -14.57 -13.07
C LEU A 119 -3.60 -13.64 -12.53
N LEU A 120 -3.50 -13.58 -11.21
CA LEU A 120 -2.43 -12.88 -10.52
C LEU A 120 -1.20 -13.79 -10.41
N ASP A 121 -0.03 -13.20 -10.52
CA ASP A 121 1.20 -13.94 -10.23
C ASP A 121 1.25 -14.25 -8.72
N PRO A 122 1.34 -15.52 -8.32
CA PRO A 122 1.46 -15.89 -6.91
C PRO A 122 2.66 -15.24 -6.19
N ALA A 123 3.67 -14.81 -6.93
CA ALA A 123 4.80 -14.07 -6.38
C ALA A 123 4.43 -12.64 -5.91
N THR A 124 3.35 -12.06 -6.43
CA THR A 124 2.86 -10.74 -6.02
C THR A 124 1.90 -10.79 -4.83
N VAL A 125 1.16 -11.91 -4.68
CA VAL A 125 0.18 -12.12 -3.60
C VAL A 125 0.67 -13.25 -2.69
N ARG A 126 1.84 -13.05 -2.10
CA ARG A 126 2.46 -14.03 -1.20
C ARG A 126 2.08 -13.80 0.25
N GLU A 127 2.36 -14.79 1.10
CA GLU A 127 2.22 -14.67 2.55
C GLU A 127 2.93 -13.42 3.10
N GLY A 128 2.26 -12.73 4.01
CA GLY A 128 2.72 -11.48 4.61
C GLY A 128 2.45 -10.23 3.77
N THR A 129 1.86 -10.36 2.58
CA THR A 129 1.47 -9.21 1.75
C THR A 129 0.19 -8.58 2.27
N ALA A 130 0.18 -7.27 2.47
CA ALA A 130 -1.04 -6.54 2.80
C ALA A 130 -1.88 -6.32 1.54
N VAL A 131 -3.19 -6.49 1.67
CA VAL A 131 -4.15 -6.33 0.57
C VAL A 131 -5.39 -5.60 1.04
N THR A 132 -6.01 -4.86 0.12
CA THR A 132 -7.37 -4.32 0.25
C THR A 132 -8.17 -4.75 -0.97
N LEU A 133 -9.38 -5.22 -0.76
CA LEU A 133 -10.21 -5.67 -1.86
C LEU A 133 -11.66 -5.20 -1.72
N VAL A 134 -12.29 -4.96 -2.86
CA VAL A 134 -13.75 -4.88 -2.97
C VAL A 134 -14.25 -6.30 -3.20
N GLY A 135 -14.97 -6.83 -2.22
CA GLY A 135 -15.48 -8.19 -2.23
C GLY A 135 -17.00 -8.24 -2.22
N GLU A 136 -17.58 -9.10 -3.04
CA GLU A 136 -18.98 -9.48 -2.96
C GLU A 136 -19.09 -10.75 -2.11
N VAL A 137 -19.89 -10.71 -1.05
CA VAL A 137 -20.10 -11.88 -0.18
C VAL A 137 -20.74 -13.01 -0.99
N THR A 138 -20.13 -14.18 -0.99
CA THR A 138 -20.62 -15.38 -1.70
C THR A 138 -21.15 -16.46 -0.75
N GLY A 139 -21.02 -16.25 0.57
CA GLY A 139 -21.47 -17.18 1.60
C GLY A 139 -20.36 -17.53 2.58
N ALA A 140 -20.31 -18.78 2.99
CA ALA A 140 -19.24 -19.30 3.85
C ALA A 140 -18.74 -20.65 3.37
N ARG A 141 -17.50 -20.96 3.78
CA ARG A 141 -16.88 -22.28 3.59
C ARG A 141 -16.37 -22.78 4.93
N MET A 142 -16.71 -24.02 5.25
CA MET A 142 -16.07 -24.75 6.36
C MET A 142 -14.73 -25.29 5.88
N ASP A 143 -13.67 -24.99 6.59
CA ASP A 143 -12.35 -25.55 6.36
C ASP A 143 -11.64 -25.74 7.70
N ARG A 144 -10.55 -26.51 7.73
CA ARG A 144 -9.81 -26.73 8.97
C ARG A 144 -8.78 -25.62 9.18
N LEU A 145 -8.82 -25.04 10.38
CA LEU A 145 -7.77 -24.19 10.91
C LEU A 145 -7.05 -25.01 11.98
N ASP A 146 -5.91 -25.56 11.61
CA ASP A 146 -5.20 -26.57 12.40
C ASP A 146 -6.11 -27.79 12.70
N GLU A 147 -6.48 -28.02 13.95
CA GLU A 147 -7.33 -29.13 14.38
C GLU A 147 -8.81 -28.75 14.53
N VAL A 148 -9.15 -27.46 14.37
CA VAL A 148 -10.51 -26.92 14.61
C VAL A 148 -11.20 -26.62 13.29
N GLU A 149 -12.49 -26.94 13.19
CA GLU A 149 -13.33 -26.46 12.09
C GLU A 149 -13.55 -24.95 12.22
N TYR A 150 -13.22 -24.23 11.16
CA TYR A 150 -13.39 -22.77 11.09
C TYR A 150 -14.31 -22.41 9.92
N ARG A 151 -15.27 -21.53 10.19
CA ARG A 151 -16.20 -21.04 9.17
C ARG A 151 -15.66 -19.76 8.56
N TYR A 152 -15.12 -19.88 7.37
CA TYR A 152 -14.59 -18.74 6.62
C TYR A 152 -15.70 -18.04 5.85
N PRO A 153 -15.98 -16.75 6.08
CA PRO A 153 -16.71 -15.95 5.10
C PRO A 153 -16.00 -15.99 3.75
N THR A 154 -16.75 -16.07 2.66
CA THR A 154 -16.20 -16.12 1.31
C THR A 154 -16.60 -14.91 0.50
N PHE A 155 -15.65 -14.38 -0.26
CA PHE A 155 -15.82 -13.20 -1.11
C PHE A 155 -15.40 -13.50 -2.54
N GLY A 156 -16.23 -13.09 -3.51
CA GLY A 156 -15.83 -12.95 -4.91
C GLY A 156 -15.16 -11.60 -5.11
N VAL A 157 -13.90 -11.58 -5.49
CA VAL A 157 -13.13 -10.34 -5.67
C VAL A 157 -13.61 -9.59 -6.90
N LYS A 158 -13.93 -8.30 -6.74
CA LYS A 158 -14.26 -7.38 -7.82
C LYS A 158 -13.12 -6.42 -8.15
N HIS A 159 -12.33 -6.06 -7.14
CA HIS A 159 -11.11 -5.28 -7.27
C HIS A 159 -10.15 -5.68 -6.16
N LEU A 160 -8.87 -5.77 -6.47
CA LEU A 160 -7.82 -6.10 -5.52
C LEU A 160 -6.70 -5.07 -5.63
N TYR A 161 -6.38 -4.46 -4.51
CA TYR A 161 -5.20 -3.61 -4.35
C TYR A 161 -4.16 -4.34 -3.50
N VAL A 162 -2.96 -4.48 -4.03
CA VAL A 162 -1.83 -5.13 -3.34
C VAL A 162 -0.87 -4.05 -2.87
N TRP A 163 -0.66 -3.98 -1.57
CA TRP A 163 0.23 -2.99 -0.98
C TRP A 163 1.71 -3.32 -1.25
N PRO A 164 2.58 -2.31 -1.38
CA PRO A 164 4.00 -2.54 -1.59
C PRO A 164 4.63 -3.44 -0.51
N PRO A 165 5.67 -4.20 -0.84
CA PRO A 165 6.39 -5.01 0.14
C PRO A 165 6.89 -4.18 1.31
N GLY A 166 6.67 -4.66 2.53
CA GLY A 166 7.03 -3.95 3.77
C GLY A 166 6.00 -2.93 4.23
N TYR A 167 4.85 -2.80 3.55
CA TYR A 167 3.73 -2.02 4.05
C TYR A 167 3.33 -2.55 5.45
N GLY A 168 3.26 -1.64 6.43
CA GLY A 168 2.92 -1.98 7.80
C GLY A 168 3.95 -2.84 8.55
N ALA A 169 5.07 -3.17 7.94
CA ALA A 169 6.18 -3.70 8.71
C ALA A 169 6.62 -2.61 9.68
N GLU A 170 6.49 -2.85 10.98
CA GLU A 170 7.19 -2.05 11.98
C GLU A 170 8.64 -1.87 11.50
N PRO A 171 9.18 -0.64 11.49
CA PRO A 171 10.59 -0.48 11.21
C PRO A 171 11.30 -1.38 12.21
N ARG A 172 11.84 -2.49 11.72
CA ARG A 172 12.72 -3.30 12.55
C ARG A 172 13.74 -2.32 13.06
N SER A 173 13.74 -2.06 14.37
CA SER A 173 14.77 -1.30 15.03
C SER A 173 16.07 -2.08 14.82
N GLY A 174 16.60 -1.93 13.60
CA GLY A 174 17.90 -2.43 13.27
C GLY A 174 18.84 -1.64 14.17
N PHE A 175 19.35 -2.30 15.18
CA PHE A 175 20.47 -1.80 15.94
C PHE A 175 21.60 -1.56 14.93
N SER A 176 21.60 -0.36 14.33
CA SER A 176 22.69 0.09 13.51
C SER A 176 23.84 0.45 14.44
N ILE A 177 24.79 -0.45 14.57
CA ILE A 177 26.10 -0.09 15.11
C ILE A 177 26.69 0.90 14.11
N GLY A 178 26.50 2.18 14.37
CA GLY A 178 27.22 3.24 13.68
C GLY A 178 28.67 3.14 14.09
N VAL A 179 29.48 2.46 13.29
CA VAL A 179 30.94 2.56 13.40
C VAL A 179 31.32 3.96 12.93
N PHE A 180 31.23 4.92 13.84
CA PHE A 180 31.88 6.21 13.66
C PHE A 180 33.37 6.00 13.79
N GLY A 181 34.06 5.82 12.64
CA GLY A 181 35.51 5.93 12.55
C GLY A 181 35.95 7.35 12.83
N GLY A 182 36.01 7.73 14.11
CA GLY A 182 36.67 8.93 14.57
C GLY A 182 38.16 8.61 14.77
N MET A 183 39.02 9.01 13.82
CA MET A 183 40.46 9.11 14.05
C MET A 183 40.70 10.27 15.01
N GLY A 184 40.66 9.98 16.31
CA GLY A 184 41.16 10.87 17.37
C GLY A 184 42.49 10.33 17.90
N VAL A 185 43.57 10.98 17.54
CA VAL A 185 44.88 10.77 18.17
C VAL A 185 44.81 11.42 19.56
N GLY A 186 44.79 10.59 20.60
CA GLY A 186 44.80 11.05 21.99
C GLY A 186 45.30 9.93 22.91
N SER A 187 46.45 10.14 23.52
CA SER A 187 47.18 9.19 24.36
C SER A 187 46.41 8.83 25.63
N GLY A 188 46.46 7.55 25.99
CA GLY A 188 46.47 7.08 27.40
C GLY A 188 45.11 6.61 27.95
N GLY A 189 44.99 5.33 28.28
CA GLY A 189 44.09 4.87 29.32
C GLY A 189 43.36 3.56 29.06
N ARG A 190 43.91 2.49 29.55
CA ARG A 190 43.35 1.23 30.09
C ARG A 190 42.10 0.61 29.46
N ILE A 191 42.33 -0.53 28.87
CA ILE A 191 41.33 -1.52 28.44
C ILE A 191 40.84 -2.27 29.68
N GLY A 192 39.53 -2.16 30.00
CA GLY A 192 38.82 -2.98 30.94
C GLY A 192 37.78 -3.84 30.23
N GLY A 193 38.09 -5.10 29.95
CA GLY A 193 37.14 -6.06 29.41
C GLY A 193 36.31 -6.65 30.54
N GLY A 194 34.98 -6.44 30.50
CA GLY A 194 34.00 -7.09 31.38
C GLY A 194 33.12 -8.04 30.59
N PHE A 195 33.35 -9.36 30.70
CA PHE A 195 32.42 -10.38 30.24
C PHE A 195 31.37 -10.61 31.35
N GLY A 196 30.16 -10.13 31.15
CA GLY A 196 29.02 -10.48 31.97
C GLY A 196 28.30 -11.70 31.38
N ARG A 197 28.41 -12.85 32.01
CA ARG A 197 27.57 -14.02 31.79
C ARG A 197 26.31 -13.84 32.67
N GLY A 198 25.14 -13.75 32.04
CA GLY A 198 23.85 -13.85 32.70
C GLY A 198 23.21 -15.19 32.40
N TYR A 199 22.69 -15.82 33.43
CA TYR A 199 21.92 -17.06 33.39
C TYR A 199 20.53 -16.84 32.82
#